data_2a7def3d5b84a9e35e6ecd75f4eca351
#
_entry.id   2a7def3d5b84a9e35e6ecd75f4eca351
#
_cell.length_a   1.000
_cell.length_b   1.000
_cell.length_c   1.000
_cell.angle_alpha   90.00
_cell.angle_beta   90.00
_cell.angle_gamma   90.00
#
_symmetry.space_group_name_H-M   'P 1'
#
loop_
_entity.id
_entity.type
_entity.pdbx_description
1 polymer ?
#
loop_
_entity_poly.entity_id
_entity_poly.type
_entity_poly.pdbx_seq_one_letter_code
_entity_poly.pdbx_strand_id
1 'polypeptide(L)'
;MSQTEAVRHVVGRPWLSVGMRVAADRVGKVLGPTTLLAPVSLSVGTGQCLVVRGPNGSGKTTLLRILAGLLEPTSGSATIDGQPVDERRSATRATVAALIGAPTAYRDLTVADHLTLVDASWGRDPDTCDERVGAGLAALEIDHLGTRFPHELSSGQSQLFRLALTLFRPSRLLILDEPEQRLDTAKRALLSDLVRARADGGTTVVMASHDPAVTAAVADVVVDLVAAEAAPHG
;
A
#
# COMPACT_ATOMS: atom_id res chain seq x y z
N MET A 1 -35.19 -3.23 5.12
CA MET A 1 -34.23 -4.20 4.56
C MET A 1 -32.86 -3.77 5.05
N SER A 2 -32.29 -4.57 5.95
CA SER A 2 -31.04 -4.27 6.65
C SER A 2 -29.86 -4.37 5.68
N GLN A 3 -29.14 -3.26 5.45
CA GLN A 3 -27.87 -3.29 4.73
C GLN A 3 -26.85 -3.98 5.63
N THR A 4 -26.39 -5.15 5.23
CA THR A 4 -25.37 -5.92 5.94
C THR A 4 -24.05 -5.16 5.84
N GLU A 5 -23.61 -4.61 6.94
CA GLU A 5 -22.33 -3.92 7.07
C GLU A 5 -21.18 -4.92 6.84
N ALA A 6 -20.28 -4.61 5.90
CA ALA A 6 -19.22 -5.52 5.41
C ALA A 6 -18.03 -5.70 6.38
N VAL A 7 -18.14 -5.23 7.63
CA VAL A 7 -17.03 -5.22 8.60
C VAL A 7 -17.33 -6.13 9.78
N ARG A 8 -16.56 -7.20 9.94
CA ARG A 8 -16.49 -8.00 11.19
C ARG A 8 -15.14 -7.77 11.85
N HIS A 9 -15.16 -7.15 13.03
CA HIS A 9 -14.06 -6.87 13.96
C HIS A 9 -13.04 -5.81 13.56
N VAL A 10 -13.17 -4.66 14.20
CA VAL A 10 -12.06 -3.72 14.42
C VAL A 10 -11.50 -4.03 15.81
N VAL A 11 -10.31 -4.59 15.90
CA VAL A 11 -9.55 -4.70 17.15
C VAL A 11 -8.54 -3.56 17.13
N GLY A 12 -8.78 -2.52 17.91
CA GLY A 12 -7.88 -1.36 17.96
C GLY A 12 -7.90 -0.68 19.32
N ARG A 13 -6.75 -0.18 19.74
CA ARG A 13 -6.60 0.66 20.96
C ARG A 13 -7.22 2.04 20.72
N PRO A 14 -7.84 2.69 21.73
CA PRO A 14 -8.29 4.07 21.62
C PRO A 14 -7.06 4.98 21.50
N TRP A 15 -7.04 5.78 20.43
CA TRP A 15 -5.93 6.64 20.03
C TRP A 15 -6.23 8.09 20.35
N LEU A 16 -5.29 8.69 21.04
CA LEU A 16 -5.17 10.12 21.28
C LEU A 16 -3.77 10.54 20.80
N SER A 17 -3.62 10.89 19.53
CA SER A 17 -2.47 11.67 19.07
C SER A 17 -2.88 12.60 17.93
N VAL A 18 -2.38 13.82 17.99
CA VAL A 18 -2.45 14.81 16.91
C VAL A 18 -1.48 14.33 15.82
N GLY A 19 -1.98 13.48 14.90
CA GLY A 19 -1.21 12.90 13.82
C GLY A 19 -2.09 12.70 12.59
N MET A 20 -1.48 12.30 11.48
CA MET A 20 -2.19 12.02 10.24
C MET A 20 -3.25 10.92 10.46
N ARG A 21 -4.43 11.14 9.90
CA ARG A 21 -5.53 10.17 9.92
C ARG A 21 -5.99 9.85 8.51
N VAL A 22 -5.98 8.58 8.18
CA VAL A 22 -6.62 8.05 6.97
C VAL A 22 -7.98 7.48 7.37
N ALA A 23 -9.04 7.89 6.69
CA ALA A 23 -10.39 7.43 6.98
C ALA A 23 -11.16 7.13 5.70
N ALA A 24 -11.96 6.08 5.74
CA ALA A 24 -13.01 5.77 4.79
C ALA A 24 -14.34 5.73 5.54
N ASP A 25 -15.34 6.45 5.03
CA ASP A 25 -16.70 6.44 5.56
C ASP A 25 -17.63 5.88 4.49
N ARG A 26 -18.14 4.66 4.72
CA ARG A 26 -19.04 3.90 3.84
C ARG A 26 -18.60 3.90 2.38
N VAL A 27 -17.29 3.78 2.17
CA VAL A 27 -16.70 3.75 0.83
C VAL A 27 -17.12 2.48 0.11
N GLY A 28 -17.76 2.64 -1.04
CA GLY A 28 -18.17 1.55 -1.91
C GLY A 28 -17.86 1.85 -3.37
N LYS A 29 -17.75 0.80 -4.19
CA LYS A 29 -17.52 0.91 -5.63
C LYS A 29 -18.39 -0.06 -6.41
N VAL A 30 -19.15 0.50 -7.34
CA VAL A 30 -19.96 -0.24 -8.32
C VAL A 30 -19.48 0.13 -9.71
N LEU A 31 -19.42 -0.84 -10.60
CA LEU A 31 -19.11 -0.66 -12.02
C LEU A 31 -20.16 -1.41 -12.86
N GLY A 32 -21.04 -0.68 -13.50
CA GLY A 32 -22.22 -1.26 -14.16
C GLY A 32 -23.06 -2.07 -13.16
N PRO A 33 -23.38 -3.33 -13.43
CA PRO A 33 -24.13 -4.17 -12.50
C PRO A 33 -23.27 -4.81 -11.40
N THR A 34 -21.94 -4.65 -11.45
CA THR A 34 -21.01 -5.37 -10.57
C THR A 34 -20.60 -4.51 -9.39
N THR A 35 -20.79 -5.02 -8.17
CA THR A 35 -20.24 -4.42 -6.95
C THR A 35 -18.79 -4.88 -6.78
N LEU A 36 -17.84 -3.95 -6.97
CA LEU A 36 -16.40 -4.20 -6.80
C LEU A 36 -15.96 -4.08 -5.35
N LEU A 37 -16.65 -3.28 -4.55
CA LEU A 37 -16.43 -3.08 -3.13
C LEU A 37 -17.75 -2.76 -2.46
N ALA A 38 -18.17 -3.61 -1.52
CA ALA A 38 -19.32 -3.29 -0.65
C ALA A 38 -18.94 -2.11 0.29
N PRO A 39 -19.91 -1.29 0.73
CA PRO A 39 -19.63 -0.17 1.60
C PRO A 39 -18.84 -0.59 2.86
N VAL A 40 -17.70 0.06 3.07
CA VAL A 40 -16.81 -0.20 4.20
C VAL A 40 -16.40 1.10 4.89
N SER A 41 -16.34 1.07 6.21
CA SER A 41 -15.82 2.18 7.03
C SER A 41 -14.59 1.70 7.80
N LEU A 42 -13.52 2.49 7.77
CA LEU A 42 -12.29 2.21 8.51
C LEU A 42 -11.56 3.52 8.85
N SER A 43 -10.66 3.41 9.80
CA SER A 43 -9.77 4.53 10.16
C SER A 43 -8.47 3.99 10.72
N VAL A 44 -7.36 4.62 10.33
CA VAL A 44 -6.02 4.33 10.81
C VAL A 44 -5.26 5.63 11.04
N GLY A 45 -4.50 5.69 12.13
CA GLY A 45 -3.72 6.87 12.54
C GLY A 45 -2.25 6.77 12.22
N THR A 46 -1.51 7.83 12.55
CA THR A 46 -0.06 7.90 12.41
C THR A 46 0.63 6.74 13.13
N GLY A 47 1.59 6.12 12.45
CA GLY A 47 2.40 5.06 13.03
C GLY A 47 1.68 3.73 13.21
N GLN A 48 0.46 3.60 12.71
CA GLN A 48 -0.29 2.36 12.75
C GLN A 48 -0.24 1.64 11.41
N CYS A 49 -0.29 0.31 11.47
CA CYS A 49 -0.46 -0.57 10.33
C CYS A 49 -1.86 -1.20 10.34
N LEU A 50 -2.67 -0.88 9.32
CA LEU A 50 -3.96 -1.50 9.08
C LEU A 50 -3.82 -2.56 8.00
N VAL A 51 -4.19 -3.80 8.32
CA VAL A 51 -4.20 -4.92 7.37
C VAL A 51 -5.63 -5.23 6.95
N VAL A 52 -5.86 -5.18 5.62
CA VAL A 52 -7.12 -5.57 4.98
C VAL A 52 -7.03 -7.02 4.56
N ARG A 53 -7.94 -7.86 5.06
CA ARG A 53 -8.06 -9.26 4.67
C ARG A 53 -9.37 -9.52 3.94
N GLY A 54 -9.49 -10.66 3.32
CA GLY A 54 -10.71 -11.12 2.67
C GLY A 54 -10.42 -12.00 1.46
N PRO A 55 -11.39 -12.76 0.97
CA PRO A 55 -11.22 -13.64 -0.18
C PRO A 55 -10.89 -12.84 -1.46
N ASN A 56 -10.46 -13.55 -2.50
CA ASN A 56 -10.30 -12.93 -3.82
C ASN A 56 -11.65 -12.38 -4.30
N GLY A 57 -11.63 -11.18 -4.89
CA GLY A 57 -12.84 -10.50 -5.32
C GLY A 57 -13.59 -9.73 -4.22
N SER A 58 -13.14 -9.73 -2.96
CA SER A 58 -13.78 -8.94 -1.88
C SER A 58 -13.58 -7.43 -1.97
N GLY A 59 -12.79 -6.95 -2.92
CA GLY A 59 -12.57 -5.51 -3.15
C GLY A 59 -11.33 -4.93 -2.46
N LYS A 60 -10.38 -5.75 -1.94
CA LYS A 60 -9.15 -5.26 -1.30
C LYS A 60 -8.39 -4.25 -2.16
N THR A 61 -8.01 -4.66 -3.37
CA THR A 61 -7.33 -3.77 -4.34
C THR A 61 -8.15 -2.53 -4.67
N THR A 62 -9.48 -2.67 -4.79
CA THR A 62 -10.39 -1.55 -5.03
C THR A 62 -10.35 -0.54 -3.89
N LEU A 63 -10.42 -1.02 -2.65
CA LEU A 63 -10.30 -0.18 -1.45
C LEU A 63 -8.94 0.52 -1.40
N LEU A 64 -7.84 -0.21 -1.62
CA LEU A 64 -6.50 0.38 -1.63
C LEU A 64 -6.33 1.44 -2.72
N ARG A 65 -6.88 1.23 -3.92
CA ARG A 65 -6.88 2.24 -4.99
C ARG A 65 -7.65 3.50 -4.59
N ILE A 66 -8.77 3.35 -3.90
CA ILE A 66 -9.56 4.50 -3.41
C ILE A 66 -8.75 5.26 -2.35
N LEU A 67 -8.14 4.57 -1.39
CA LEU A 67 -7.31 5.18 -0.35
C LEU A 67 -6.03 5.83 -0.89
N ALA A 68 -5.53 5.36 -2.05
CA ALA A 68 -4.42 5.96 -2.77
C ALA A 68 -4.83 7.17 -3.64
N GLY A 69 -6.13 7.42 -3.82
CA GLY A 69 -6.64 8.45 -4.72
C GLY A 69 -6.63 8.08 -6.20
N LEU A 70 -6.33 6.81 -6.52
CA LEU A 70 -6.25 6.28 -7.89
C LEU A 70 -7.63 5.89 -8.45
N LEU A 71 -8.65 5.84 -7.62
CA LEU A 71 -10.00 5.45 -7.99
C LEU A 71 -11.03 6.22 -7.16
N GLU A 72 -12.00 6.85 -7.81
CA GLU A 72 -13.11 7.51 -7.13
C GLU A 72 -14.13 6.46 -6.65
N PRO A 73 -14.60 6.55 -5.39
CA PRO A 73 -15.69 5.70 -4.91
C PRO A 73 -17.03 6.08 -5.58
N THR A 74 -17.97 5.15 -5.66
CA THR A 74 -19.36 5.45 -6.09
C THR A 74 -20.26 5.83 -4.92
N SER A 75 -19.85 5.50 -3.70
CA SER A 75 -20.52 5.88 -2.46
C SER A 75 -19.53 6.13 -1.36
N GLY A 76 -19.90 6.95 -0.38
CA GLY A 76 -19.05 7.30 0.74
C GLY A 76 -17.89 8.22 0.36
N SER A 77 -16.91 8.34 1.24
CA SER A 77 -15.75 9.21 1.02
C SER A 77 -14.49 8.65 1.68
N ALA A 78 -13.33 8.90 1.05
CA ALA A 78 -12.02 8.61 1.62
C ALA A 78 -11.25 9.92 1.84
N THR A 79 -10.60 10.06 3.00
CA THR A 79 -9.89 11.27 3.38
C THR A 79 -8.54 10.97 4.02
N ILE A 80 -7.59 11.89 3.82
CA ILE A 80 -6.35 12.01 4.58
C ILE A 80 -6.38 13.35 5.30
N ASP A 81 -6.31 13.35 6.63
CA ASP A 81 -6.44 14.55 7.46
C ASP A 81 -7.71 15.38 7.17
N GLY A 82 -8.83 14.67 6.90
CA GLY A 82 -10.11 15.28 6.54
C GLY A 82 -10.19 15.85 5.12
N GLN A 83 -9.12 15.79 4.33
CA GLN A 83 -9.11 16.22 2.94
C GLN A 83 -9.39 15.04 2.01
N PRO A 84 -10.22 15.19 0.98
CA PRO A 84 -10.48 14.14 0.00
C PRO A 84 -9.19 13.66 -0.67
N VAL A 85 -9.05 12.34 -0.82
CA VAL A 85 -7.90 11.72 -1.48
C VAL A 85 -8.11 11.78 -3.00
N ASP A 86 -7.16 12.40 -3.71
CA ASP A 86 -7.15 12.51 -5.17
C ASP A 86 -5.70 12.60 -5.65
N GLU A 87 -5.25 11.66 -6.49
CA GLU A 87 -3.87 11.62 -7.01
C GLU A 87 -3.49 12.85 -7.86
N ARG A 88 -4.48 13.56 -8.42
CA ARG A 88 -4.25 14.80 -9.19
C ARG A 88 -3.75 15.94 -8.29
N ARG A 89 -3.99 15.87 -6.98
CA ARG A 89 -3.51 16.86 -6.02
C ARG A 89 -2.06 16.60 -5.64
N SER A 90 -1.22 17.61 -5.71
CA SER A 90 0.21 17.51 -5.34
C SER A 90 0.39 17.06 -3.89
N ALA A 91 -0.47 17.52 -2.98
CA ALA A 91 -0.45 17.11 -1.56
C ALA A 91 -0.68 15.60 -1.39
N THR A 92 -1.62 15.00 -2.14
CA THR A 92 -1.83 13.55 -2.12
C THR A 92 -0.59 12.82 -2.64
N ARG A 93 -0.05 13.24 -3.80
CA ARG A 93 1.17 12.64 -4.36
C ARG A 93 2.37 12.74 -3.44
N ALA A 94 2.52 13.84 -2.71
CA ALA A 94 3.61 14.02 -1.74
C ALA A 94 3.43 13.15 -0.47
N THR A 95 2.20 12.78 -0.14
CA THR A 95 1.88 12.03 1.09
C THR A 95 1.90 10.52 0.87
N VAL A 96 1.43 10.03 -0.30
CA VAL A 96 1.14 8.62 -0.55
C VAL A 96 2.24 7.96 -1.38
N ALA A 97 2.79 6.85 -0.88
CA ALA A 97 3.51 5.87 -1.70
C ALA A 97 2.67 4.59 -1.78
N ALA A 98 2.46 4.08 -3.00
CA ALA A 98 1.58 2.93 -3.20
C ALA A 98 2.23 1.85 -4.08
N LEU A 99 2.15 0.60 -3.62
CA LEU A 99 2.44 -0.60 -4.38
C LEU A 99 1.11 -1.26 -4.76
N ILE A 100 0.54 -0.88 -5.89
CA ILE A 100 -0.74 -1.40 -6.37
C ILE A 100 -0.63 -1.73 -7.86
N GLY A 101 -1.04 -2.93 -8.24
CA GLY A 101 -1.01 -3.36 -9.64
C GLY A 101 0.40 -3.62 -10.18
N ALA A 102 0.54 -3.66 -11.51
CA ALA A 102 1.84 -3.84 -12.16
C ALA A 102 2.63 -2.52 -12.17
N PRO A 103 3.93 -2.53 -11.86
CA PRO A 103 4.75 -1.34 -11.97
C PRO A 103 5.01 -1.03 -13.44
N THR A 104 5.12 0.26 -13.75
CA THR A 104 5.74 0.69 -14.99
C THR A 104 7.26 0.79 -14.74
N ALA A 105 8.02 -0.11 -15.33
CA ALA A 105 9.48 -0.04 -15.32
C ALA A 105 9.97 0.34 -16.72
N TYR A 106 10.94 1.24 -16.77
CA TYR A 106 11.59 1.61 -18.03
C TYR A 106 12.57 0.50 -18.42
N ARG A 107 12.47 0.05 -19.68
CA ARG A 107 13.26 -1.12 -20.15
C ARG A 107 14.76 -0.84 -20.23
N ASP A 108 15.11 0.41 -20.45
CA ASP A 108 16.47 0.89 -20.69
C ASP A 108 17.13 1.50 -19.44
N LEU A 109 16.50 1.42 -18.28
CA LEU A 109 17.04 1.83 -17.00
C LEU A 109 17.32 0.60 -16.14
N THR A 110 18.45 0.61 -15.45
CA THR A 110 18.78 -0.42 -14.44
C THR A 110 17.95 -0.25 -13.17
N VAL A 111 18.00 -1.22 -12.28
CA VAL A 111 17.36 -1.15 -10.96
C VAL A 111 17.84 0.10 -10.20
N ALA A 112 19.13 0.39 -10.19
CA ALA A 112 19.69 1.58 -9.54
C ALA A 112 19.24 2.88 -10.22
N ASP A 113 19.24 2.93 -11.56
CA ASP A 113 18.79 4.13 -12.31
C ASP A 113 17.34 4.51 -11.97
N HIS A 114 16.47 3.53 -11.75
CA HIS A 114 15.09 3.80 -11.34
C HIS A 114 15.01 4.47 -9.96
N LEU A 115 15.82 4.03 -8.98
CA LEU A 115 15.87 4.66 -7.68
C LEU A 115 16.47 6.07 -7.79
N THR A 116 17.51 6.24 -8.60
CA THR A 116 18.10 7.56 -8.90
C THR A 116 17.06 8.51 -9.50
N LEU A 117 16.24 8.03 -10.45
CA LEU A 117 15.15 8.81 -11.04
C LEU A 117 14.12 9.22 -9.97
N VAL A 118 13.74 8.31 -9.08
CA VAL A 118 12.87 8.63 -7.96
C VAL A 118 13.52 9.67 -7.07
N ASP A 119 14.79 9.53 -6.69
CA ASP A 119 15.54 10.45 -5.85
C ASP A 119 15.54 11.87 -6.43
N ALA A 120 15.90 11.99 -7.70
CA ALA A 120 15.92 13.26 -8.42
C ALA A 120 14.53 13.91 -8.52
N SER A 121 13.48 13.10 -8.72
CA SER A 121 12.09 13.59 -8.78
C SER A 121 11.61 14.25 -7.49
N TRP A 122 12.25 13.95 -6.36
CA TRP A 122 11.98 14.54 -5.04
C TRP A 122 12.91 15.71 -4.71
N GLY A 123 13.79 16.14 -5.64
CA GLY A 123 14.68 17.27 -5.46
C GLY A 123 15.69 17.07 -4.32
N ARG A 124 16.12 15.83 -4.10
CA ARG A 124 17.11 15.51 -3.08
C ARG A 124 18.51 15.90 -3.56
N ASP A 125 19.44 16.07 -2.61
CA ASP A 125 20.81 16.41 -2.90
C ASP A 125 21.48 15.36 -3.80
N PRO A 126 21.94 15.73 -5.01
CA PRO A 126 22.56 14.80 -5.94
C PRO A 126 23.88 14.21 -5.39
N ASP A 127 24.63 14.95 -4.57
CA ASP A 127 25.93 14.51 -4.06
C ASP A 127 25.84 13.29 -3.14
N THR A 128 24.66 13.03 -2.55
CA THR A 128 24.40 11.88 -1.68
C THR A 128 23.42 10.88 -2.30
N CYS A 129 23.13 11.00 -3.60
CA CYS A 129 22.17 10.13 -4.29
C CYS A 129 22.62 8.67 -4.27
N ASP A 130 23.88 8.39 -4.63
CA ASP A 130 24.42 7.02 -4.72
C ASP A 130 24.39 6.31 -3.37
N GLU A 131 24.69 7.03 -2.28
CA GLU A 131 24.60 6.50 -0.92
C GLU A 131 23.17 6.10 -0.56
N ARG A 132 22.19 6.98 -0.86
CA ARG A 132 20.78 6.67 -0.61
C ARG A 132 20.27 5.52 -1.45
N VAL A 133 20.62 5.48 -2.74
CA VAL A 133 20.25 4.39 -3.65
C VAL A 133 20.83 3.07 -3.13
N GLY A 134 22.12 3.04 -2.80
CA GLY A 134 22.77 1.87 -2.23
C GLY A 134 22.10 1.39 -0.93
N ALA A 135 21.82 2.30 -0.01
CA ALA A 135 21.10 1.98 1.23
C ALA A 135 19.66 1.45 0.96
N GLY A 136 18.95 2.04 -0.01
CA GLY A 136 17.62 1.60 -0.39
C GLY A 136 17.58 0.18 -0.98
N LEU A 137 18.57 -0.19 -1.76
CA LEU A 137 18.73 -1.54 -2.32
C LEU A 137 19.18 -2.54 -1.24
N ALA A 138 20.13 -2.16 -0.40
CA ALA A 138 20.63 -2.99 0.69
C ALA A 138 19.54 -3.31 1.72
N ALA A 139 18.62 -2.38 2.00
CA ALA A 139 17.51 -2.60 2.92
C ALA A 139 16.60 -3.77 2.50
N LEU A 140 16.57 -4.12 1.21
CA LEU A 140 15.83 -5.26 0.66
C LEU A 140 16.74 -6.41 0.25
N GLU A 141 18.08 -6.29 0.54
CA GLU A 141 19.11 -7.27 0.18
C GLU A 141 19.14 -7.54 -1.34
N ILE A 142 19.00 -6.49 -2.15
CA ILE A 142 19.03 -6.53 -3.62
C ILE A 142 20.08 -5.58 -4.23
N ASP A 143 21.06 -5.14 -3.45
CA ASP A 143 22.17 -4.30 -3.90
C ASP A 143 22.93 -4.94 -5.09
N HIS A 144 23.10 -6.25 -5.07
CA HIS A 144 23.71 -7.04 -6.16
C HIS A 144 22.91 -7.00 -7.47
N LEU A 145 21.68 -6.53 -7.46
CA LEU A 145 20.82 -6.36 -8.65
C LEU A 145 20.87 -4.94 -9.22
N GLY A 146 21.59 -4.02 -8.60
CA GLY A 146 21.60 -2.59 -8.96
C GLY A 146 21.87 -2.33 -10.44
N THR A 147 22.77 -3.09 -11.07
CA THR A 147 23.16 -2.97 -12.47
C THR A 147 22.30 -3.80 -13.44
N ARG A 148 21.33 -4.58 -12.93
CA ARG A 148 20.42 -5.37 -13.76
C ARG A 148 19.28 -4.53 -14.30
N PHE A 149 18.76 -4.92 -15.45
CA PHE A 149 17.54 -4.36 -16.02
C PHE A 149 16.30 -5.10 -15.49
N PRO A 150 15.13 -4.45 -15.42
CA PRO A 150 13.90 -5.06 -14.92
C PRO A 150 13.49 -6.37 -15.61
N HIS A 151 13.78 -6.51 -16.91
CA HIS A 151 13.45 -7.70 -17.68
C HIS A 151 14.37 -8.91 -17.41
N GLU A 152 15.49 -8.70 -16.71
CA GLU A 152 16.42 -9.76 -16.30
C GLU A 152 16.09 -10.33 -14.91
N LEU A 153 15.14 -9.73 -14.20
CA LEU A 153 14.80 -10.10 -12.83
C LEU A 153 13.85 -11.31 -12.80
N SER A 154 14.09 -12.24 -11.89
CA SER A 154 13.09 -13.24 -11.53
C SER A 154 11.82 -12.59 -10.95
N SER A 155 10.73 -13.35 -10.84
CA SER A 155 9.47 -12.81 -10.30
C SER A 155 9.59 -12.32 -8.85
N GLY A 156 10.36 -13.00 -8.00
CA GLY A 156 10.64 -12.57 -6.63
C GLY A 156 11.55 -11.34 -6.59
N GLN A 157 12.61 -11.30 -7.42
CA GLN A 157 13.47 -10.13 -7.56
C GLN A 157 12.69 -8.90 -8.08
N SER A 158 11.80 -9.10 -9.05
CA SER A 158 10.91 -8.03 -9.53
C SER A 158 10.01 -7.51 -8.41
N GLN A 159 9.52 -8.38 -7.53
CA GLN A 159 8.71 -7.96 -6.39
C GLN A 159 9.52 -7.13 -5.38
N LEU A 160 10.77 -7.56 -5.06
CA LEU A 160 11.66 -6.78 -4.20
C LEU A 160 12.05 -5.43 -4.82
N PHE A 161 12.30 -5.40 -6.13
CA PHE A 161 12.54 -4.14 -6.85
C PHE A 161 11.34 -3.19 -6.77
N ARG A 162 10.12 -3.69 -6.94
CA ARG A 162 8.88 -2.90 -6.77
C ARG A 162 8.76 -2.33 -5.35
N LEU A 163 9.06 -3.14 -4.35
CA LEU A 163 9.10 -2.71 -2.95
C LEU A 163 10.16 -1.63 -2.75
N ALA A 164 11.37 -1.81 -3.32
CA ALA A 164 12.42 -0.80 -3.27
C ALA A 164 11.93 0.55 -3.80
N LEU A 165 11.34 0.60 -4.99
CA LEU A 165 10.79 1.81 -5.59
C LEU A 165 9.74 2.49 -4.72
N THR A 166 8.89 1.69 -4.09
CA THR A 166 7.80 2.20 -3.25
C THR A 166 8.31 2.72 -1.91
N LEU A 167 9.17 1.95 -1.25
CA LEU A 167 9.74 2.30 0.06
C LEU A 167 10.78 3.42 -0.03
N PHE A 168 11.44 3.58 -1.17
CA PHE A 168 12.44 4.62 -1.39
C PHE A 168 11.82 6.03 -1.46
N ARG A 169 10.55 6.13 -1.85
CA ARG A 169 9.83 7.40 -1.85
C ARG A 169 9.59 7.91 -0.42
N PRO A 170 9.84 9.20 -0.15
CA PRO A 170 9.32 9.82 1.06
C PRO A 170 7.79 9.73 1.08
N SER A 171 7.23 9.26 2.19
CA SER A 171 5.78 9.17 2.32
C SER A 171 5.36 9.20 3.79
N ARG A 172 4.16 9.72 4.06
CA ARG A 172 3.50 9.64 5.35
C ARG A 172 2.44 8.53 5.38
N LEU A 173 1.99 8.10 4.20
CA LEU A 173 1.07 6.98 3.99
C LEU A 173 1.68 5.99 3.01
N LEU A 174 1.83 4.75 3.44
CA LEU A 174 2.29 3.63 2.64
C LEU A 174 1.12 2.69 2.37
N ILE A 175 0.82 2.41 1.11
CA ILE A 175 -0.25 1.51 0.69
C ILE A 175 0.35 0.34 -0.07
N LEU A 176 0.10 -0.89 0.39
CA LEU A 176 0.71 -2.10 -0.15
C LEU A 176 -0.37 -3.15 -0.50
N ASP A 177 -0.43 -3.55 -1.76
CA ASP A 177 -1.35 -4.58 -2.23
C ASP A 177 -0.62 -5.92 -2.38
N GLU A 178 -0.82 -6.83 -1.42
CA GLU A 178 -0.23 -8.17 -1.35
C GLU A 178 1.30 -8.15 -1.58
N PRO A 179 2.06 -7.34 -0.80
CA PRO A 179 3.49 -7.13 -1.02
C PRO A 179 4.33 -8.40 -0.81
N GLU A 180 3.83 -9.37 -0.05
CA GLU A 180 4.47 -10.66 0.24
C GLU A 180 4.43 -11.66 -0.91
N GLN A 181 3.65 -11.39 -1.95
CA GLN A 181 3.54 -12.31 -3.09
C GLN A 181 4.90 -12.59 -3.74
N ARG A 182 5.14 -13.86 -4.09
CA ARG A 182 6.36 -14.35 -4.76
C ARG A 182 7.63 -14.22 -3.90
N LEU A 183 7.51 -13.87 -2.63
CA LEU A 183 8.60 -13.84 -1.68
C LEU A 183 8.69 -15.16 -0.91
N ASP A 184 9.89 -15.63 -0.66
CA ASP A 184 10.15 -16.74 0.25
C ASP A 184 9.95 -16.31 1.72
N THR A 185 10.05 -17.26 2.64
CA THR A 185 9.82 -17.03 4.06
C THR A 185 10.77 -15.98 4.66
N ALA A 186 12.05 -16.00 4.26
CA ALA A 186 13.05 -15.05 4.78
C ALA A 186 12.73 -13.62 4.29
N LYS A 187 12.36 -13.47 3.01
CA LYS A 187 12.00 -12.17 2.44
C LYS A 187 10.65 -11.65 2.95
N ARG A 188 9.71 -12.52 3.32
CA ARG A 188 8.47 -12.09 4.02
C ARG A 188 8.76 -11.57 5.43
N ALA A 189 9.68 -12.20 6.16
CA ALA A 189 10.12 -11.70 7.46
C ALA A 189 10.79 -10.31 7.31
N LEU A 190 11.74 -10.17 6.38
CA LEU A 190 12.37 -8.88 6.07
C LEU A 190 11.34 -7.80 5.71
N LEU A 191 10.35 -8.13 4.87
CA LEU A 191 9.25 -7.22 4.54
C LEU A 191 8.50 -6.78 5.79
N SER A 192 8.17 -7.73 6.69
CA SER A 192 7.45 -7.43 7.92
C SER A 192 8.25 -6.47 8.82
N ASP A 193 9.55 -6.70 8.96
CA ASP A 193 10.45 -5.84 9.73
C ASP A 193 10.51 -4.42 9.13
N LEU A 194 10.62 -4.30 7.82
CA LEU A 194 10.64 -3.00 7.12
C LEU A 194 9.32 -2.25 7.26
N VAL A 195 8.19 -2.94 7.13
CA VAL A 195 6.84 -2.36 7.32
C VAL A 195 6.70 -1.88 8.77
N ARG A 196 7.10 -2.69 9.74
CA ARG A 196 7.04 -2.32 11.16
C ARG A 196 7.93 -1.13 11.48
N ALA A 197 9.18 -1.14 11.00
CA ALA A 197 10.10 -0.02 11.17
C ALA A 197 9.54 1.29 10.58
N ARG A 198 8.84 1.23 9.43
CA ARG A 198 8.17 2.39 8.84
C ARG A 198 7.04 2.89 9.71
N ALA A 199 6.22 2.00 10.25
CA ALA A 199 5.13 2.37 11.14
C ALA A 199 5.67 2.98 12.45
N ASP A 200 6.66 2.35 13.07
CA ASP A 200 7.32 2.84 14.29
C ASP A 200 7.99 4.20 14.07
N GLY A 201 8.48 4.47 12.85
CA GLY A 201 8.99 5.78 12.41
C GLY A 201 7.89 6.82 12.11
N GLY A 202 6.61 6.51 12.35
CA GLY A 202 5.50 7.44 12.20
C GLY A 202 4.79 7.40 10.85
N THR A 203 5.18 6.50 9.92
CA THR A 203 4.43 6.31 8.66
C THR A 203 3.15 5.52 8.96
N THR A 204 2.00 5.98 8.44
CA THR A 204 0.78 5.18 8.46
C THR A 204 0.85 4.14 7.36
N VAL A 205 0.52 2.89 7.66
CA VAL A 205 0.54 1.80 6.68
C VAL A 205 -0.87 1.22 6.50
N VAL A 206 -1.28 1.03 5.25
CA VAL A 206 -2.48 0.27 4.89
C VAL A 206 -2.06 -0.81 3.89
N MET A 207 -2.26 -2.07 4.23
CA MET A 207 -1.88 -3.14 3.32
C MET A 207 -2.97 -4.22 3.22
N ALA A 208 -3.09 -4.81 2.03
CA ALA A 208 -3.80 -6.06 1.86
C ALA A 208 -2.80 -7.21 2.01
N SER A 209 -3.16 -8.23 2.76
CA SER A 209 -2.34 -9.44 2.90
C SER A 209 -3.22 -10.68 3.09
N HIS A 210 -2.75 -11.78 2.52
CA HIS A 210 -3.30 -13.12 2.72
C HIS A 210 -2.44 -13.98 3.65
N ASP A 211 -1.25 -13.49 4.00
CA ASP A 211 -0.30 -14.23 4.84
C ASP A 211 -0.59 -13.98 6.34
N PRO A 212 -0.98 -15.02 7.10
CA PRO A 212 -1.26 -14.87 8.52
C PRO A 212 -0.03 -14.46 9.35
N ALA A 213 1.18 -14.93 8.97
CA ALA A 213 2.40 -14.62 9.69
C ALA A 213 2.81 -13.15 9.49
N VAL A 214 2.74 -12.67 8.23
CA VAL A 214 2.95 -11.24 7.92
C VAL A 214 1.92 -10.39 8.66
N THR A 215 0.63 -10.75 8.61
CA THR A 215 -0.43 -10.02 9.31
C THR A 215 -0.16 -9.94 10.82
N ALA A 216 0.19 -11.06 11.44
CA ALA A 216 0.48 -11.11 12.88
C ALA A 216 1.70 -10.26 13.27
N ALA A 217 2.69 -10.15 12.37
CA ALA A 217 3.91 -9.38 12.63
C ALA A 217 3.71 -7.86 12.53
N VAL A 218 2.80 -7.39 11.66
CA VAL A 218 2.72 -5.96 11.33
C VAL A 218 1.45 -5.25 11.79
N ALA A 219 0.32 -5.97 11.97
CA ALA A 219 -0.99 -5.33 12.13
C ALA A 219 -1.24 -4.75 13.52
N ASP A 220 -1.58 -3.48 13.59
CA ASP A 220 -2.21 -2.84 14.76
C ASP A 220 -3.74 -2.91 14.65
N VAL A 221 -4.26 -2.89 13.41
CA VAL A 221 -5.69 -2.96 13.08
C VAL A 221 -5.89 -3.97 11.96
N VAL A 222 -6.92 -4.80 12.07
CA VAL A 222 -7.31 -5.75 11.01
C VAL A 222 -8.74 -5.48 10.59
N VAL A 223 -8.97 -5.40 9.27
CA VAL A 223 -10.29 -5.24 8.66
C VAL A 223 -10.54 -6.41 7.73
N ASP A 224 -11.60 -7.17 7.99
CA ASP A 224 -12.01 -8.29 7.14
C ASP A 224 -13.09 -7.82 6.15
N LEU A 225 -12.78 -7.89 4.85
CA LEU A 225 -13.76 -7.67 3.79
C LEU A 225 -14.49 -8.98 3.46
N VAL A 226 -15.79 -8.88 3.30
CA VAL A 226 -16.61 -9.98 2.74
C VAL A 226 -16.77 -9.78 1.23
N ALA A 227 -16.87 -10.86 0.48
CA ALA A 227 -17.20 -10.76 -0.94
C ALA A 227 -18.56 -10.08 -1.10
N ALA A 228 -18.66 -9.15 -2.05
CA ALA A 228 -19.95 -8.60 -2.42
C ALA A 228 -20.81 -9.73 -2.99
N GLU A 229 -22.04 -9.88 -2.49
CA GLU A 229 -23.00 -10.80 -3.09
C GLU A 229 -23.23 -10.41 -4.56
N ALA A 230 -23.04 -11.36 -5.48
CA ALA A 230 -23.41 -11.15 -6.86
C ALA A 230 -24.92 -10.82 -6.90
N ALA A 231 -25.28 -9.73 -7.57
CA ALA A 231 -26.68 -9.43 -7.77
C ALA A 231 -27.34 -10.65 -8.44
N PRO A 232 -28.50 -11.12 -7.97
CA PRO A 232 -29.17 -12.23 -8.60
C PRO A 232 -29.45 -11.85 -10.07
N HIS A 233 -29.01 -12.69 -10.97
CA HIS A 233 -29.34 -12.58 -12.38
C HIS A 233 -30.84 -12.70 -12.52
N GLY A 234 -31.52 -11.56 -12.76
CA GLY A 234 -32.91 -11.50 -13.13
C GLY A 234 -33.12 -11.73 -14.63
#